data_5e880a462feb2990e5ec44d174d32dcb
#
_entry.id   5e880a462feb2990e5ec44d174d32dcb
#
_cell.length_a   1.000
_cell.length_b   1.000
_cell.length_c   1.000
_cell.angle_alpha   90.00
_cell.angle_beta   90.00
_cell.angle_gamma   90.00
#
_symmetry.space_group_name_H-M   'P 1'
#
loop_
_entity.id
_entity.type
_entity.pdbx_description
1 polymer ?
#
loop_
_entity_poly.entity_id
_entity_poly.type
_entity_poly.pdbx_seq_one_letter_code
_entity_poly.pdbx_strand_id
1 'polypeptide(L)'
;EICMRERILIVEDNPYGLLGFHSDPLPALKSFSPDGVVYLGSFSKMFAPGFRIGWAYAPHAIRAKLVLASESAILCPSMVGQMAIADYLGDYDWYGQVKSFRAMYAERCKAMLDSLAEYMPDCRWTVPEGGFYTWVTLPDGLDAKAMLPRAVRARVAYVAGTAFYYDGQGNDHMRLSFCYPTPERIREGVRRLSTVVNAEKDIVDMFGTGDNPSSR
;
A
#
# COMPACT_ATOMS: atom_id res chain seq x y z
N GLU A 1 13.12 15.88 -16.94
CA GLU A 1 13.60 16.34 -18.27
C GLU A 1 12.87 15.60 -19.42
N ILE A 2 12.83 14.24 -19.42
CA ILE A 2 12.18 13.46 -20.49
C ILE A 2 10.73 13.87 -20.69
N CYS A 3 9.92 13.85 -19.63
CA CYS A 3 8.50 14.20 -19.71
C CYS A 3 8.26 15.63 -20.19
N MET A 4 9.11 16.58 -19.81
CA MET A 4 9.01 17.95 -20.31
C MET A 4 9.33 18.05 -21.80
N ARG A 5 10.38 17.36 -22.26
CA ARG A 5 10.75 17.29 -23.68
C ARG A 5 9.65 16.68 -24.53
N GLU A 6 9.07 15.58 -24.05
CA GLU A 6 8.02 14.82 -24.74
C GLU A 6 6.60 15.38 -24.48
N ARG A 7 6.48 16.49 -23.74
CA ARG A 7 5.18 17.13 -23.36
C ARG A 7 4.23 16.17 -22.63
N ILE A 8 4.79 15.32 -21.78
CA ILE A 8 4.03 14.37 -20.96
C ILE A 8 3.76 15.01 -19.61
N LEU A 9 2.48 15.10 -19.22
CA LEU A 9 2.10 15.51 -17.88
C LEU A 9 2.36 14.37 -16.89
N ILE A 10 3.01 14.70 -15.77
CA ILE A 10 3.25 13.74 -14.68
C ILE A 10 2.11 13.85 -13.67
N VAL A 11 1.57 12.72 -13.24
CA VAL A 11 0.69 12.63 -12.08
C VAL A 11 1.45 11.92 -10.96
N GLU A 12 1.78 12.65 -9.90
CA GLU A 12 2.47 12.15 -8.71
C GLU A 12 1.42 11.78 -7.67
N ASP A 13 1.10 10.49 -7.54
CA ASP A 13 0.18 9.98 -6.52
C ASP A 13 0.98 9.61 -5.26
N ASN A 14 0.92 10.46 -4.23
CA ASN A 14 1.78 10.37 -3.05
C ASN A 14 1.00 10.34 -1.72
N PRO A 15 0.19 9.32 -1.45
CA PRO A 15 -0.54 9.19 -0.19
C PRO A 15 0.34 8.78 0.99
N TYR A 16 1.56 8.29 0.76
CA TYR A 16 2.46 7.74 1.78
C TYR A 16 3.76 8.53 1.96
N GLY A 17 3.98 9.61 1.21
CA GLY A 17 5.26 10.31 1.17
C GLY A 17 5.78 10.83 2.51
N LEU A 18 4.89 11.06 3.48
CA LEU A 18 5.24 11.44 4.84
C LEU A 18 5.46 10.25 5.79
N LEU A 19 5.25 9.01 5.37
CA LEU A 19 5.30 7.81 6.21
C LEU A 19 6.58 6.97 6.02
N GLY A 20 7.68 7.61 5.63
CA GLY A 20 9.02 7.00 5.65
C GLY A 20 9.50 6.76 7.09
N PHE A 21 10.16 5.61 7.37
CA PHE A 21 10.50 5.23 8.75
C PHE A 21 11.72 5.99 9.29
N HIS A 22 12.77 6.13 8.49
CA HIS A 22 14.09 6.51 8.97
C HIS A 22 14.65 7.77 8.33
N SER A 23 14.02 8.31 7.29
CA SER A 23 14.50 9.50 6.57
C SER A 23 13.45 10.60 6.56
N ASP A 24 13.89 11.83 6.34
CA ASP A 24 12.97 12.90 6.01
C ASP A 24 12.27 12.62 4.68
N PRO A 25 11.05 13.15 4.50
CA PRO A 25 10.32 12.97 3.25
C PRO A 25 11.14 13.44 2.05
N LEU A 26 11.16 12.64 1.00
CA LEU A 26 11.80 13.04 -0.26
C LEU A 26 11.07 14.25 -0.87
N PRO A 27 11.79 15.15 -1.55
CA PRO A 27 11.15 16.23 -2.29
C PRO A 27 10.16 15.69 -3.33
N ALA A 28 8.96 16.25 -3.36
CA ALA A 28 7.96 15.90 -4.36
C ALA A 28 8.44 16.25 -5.78
N LEU A 29 8.11 15.45 -6.78
CA LEU A 29 8.38 15.75 -8.19
C LEU A 29 7.82 17.11 -8.60
N LYS A 30 6.68 17.47 -8.03
CA LYS A 30 6.03 18.78 -8.16
C LYS A 30 6.96 19.95 -7.86
N SER A 31 7.88 19.79 -6.91
CA SER A 31 8.84 20.86 -6.55
C SER A 31 9.86 21.14 -7.65
N PHE A 32 10.15 20.18 -8.51
CA PHE A 32 11.08 20.32 -9.63
C PHE A 32 10.44 20.84 -10.92
N SER A 33 9.11 20.68 -11.07
CA SER A 33 8.37 21.11 -12.26
C SER A 33 6.94 21.51 -11.91
N PRO A 34 6.74 22.77 -11.48
CA PRO A 34 5.43 23.26 -11.03
C PRO A 34 4.31 23.14 -12.07
N ASP A 35 4.63 23.30 -13.34
CA ASP A 35 3.65 23.27 -14.43
C ASP A 35 3.57 21.89 -15.14
N GLY A 36 4.55 21.02 -14.94
CA GLY A 36 4.62 19.70 -15.55
C GLY A 36 4.10 18.55 -14.68
N VAL A 37 3.74 18.84 -13.42
CA VAL A 37 3.34 17.81 -12.44
C VAL A 37 2.01 18.17 -11.78
N VAL A 38 1.12 17.20 -11.69
CA VAL A 38 -0.06 17.21 -10.78
C VAL A 38 0.31 16.36 -9.57
N TYR A 39 0.30 16.97 -8.38
CA TYR A 39 0.55 16.24 -7.13
C TYR A 39 -0.78 15.90 -6.46
N LEU A 40 -0.96 14.62 -6.11
CA LEU A 40 -2.12 14.11 -5.40
C LEU A 40 -1.73 13.70 -3.98
N GLY A 41 -2.50 14.15 -3.01
CA GLY A 41 -2.33 13.81 -1.62
C GLY A 41 -3.63 13.39 -0.95
N SER A 42 -3.51 12.75 0.22
CA SER A 42 -4.67 12.27 0.98
C SER A 42 -4.43 12.39 2.47
N PHE A 43 -5.44 12.79 3.22
CA PHE A 43 -5.43 12.75 4.68
C PHE A 43 -5.78 11.36 5.25
N SER A 44 -6.18 10.43 4.39
CA SER A 44 -6.59 9.08 4.83
C SER A 44 -5.49 8.28 5.51
N LYS A 45 -4.21 8.57 5.23
CA LYS A 45 -3.06 7.82 5.77
C LYS A 45 -2.31 8.56 6.87
N MET A 46 -2.49 9.87 6.95
CA MET A 46 -1.77 10.75 7.88
C MET A 46 -2.66 11.31 9.00
N PHE A 47 -3.98 11.32 8.80
CA PHE A 47 -4.94 11.84 9.76
C PHE A 47 -5.99 10.78 10.08
N ALA A 48 -7.04 10.66 9.24
CA ALA A 48 -8.09 9.67 9.47
C ALA A 48 -8.76 9.23 8.14
N PRO A 49 -8.83 7.93 7.85
CA PRO A 49 -9.38 7.44 6.60
C PRO A 49 -10.90 7.69 6.48
N GLY A 50 -11.60 7.82 7.62
CA GLY A 50 -13.05 8.05 7.65
C GLY A 50 -13.50 9.42 7.13
N PHE A 51 -12.62 10.42 7.11
CA PHE A 51 -12.95 11.76 6.60
C PHE A 51 -13.10 11.81 5.08
N ARG A 52 -12.48 10.88 4.34
CA ARG A 52 -12.57 10.79 2.87
C ARG A 52 -12.13 12.07 2.15
N ILE A 53 -11.12 12.77 2.68
CA ILE A 53 -10.56 13.99 2.10
C ILE A 53 -9.22 13.69 1.44
N GLY A 54 -9.12 14.06 0.16
CA GLY A 54 -7.91 14.13 -0.62
C GLY A 54 -7.77 15.52 -1.25
N TRP A 55 -6.63 15.81 -1.81
CA TRP A 55 -6.34 17.10 -2.42
C TRP A 55 -5.41 16.93 -3.63
N ALA A 56 -5.48 17.90 -4.52
CA ALA A 56 -4.62 17.97 -5.69
C ALA A 56 -3.96 19.36 -5.77
N TYR A 57 -2.64 19.38 -5.97
CA TYR A 57 -1.90 20.58 -6.31
C TYR A 57 -1.49 20.52 -7.79
N ALA A 58 -2.23 21.25 -8.63
CA ALA A 58 -2.16 21.15 -10.08
C ALA A 58 -1.95 22.52 -10.73
N PRO A 59 -1.41 22.57 -11.96
CA PRO A 59 -1.42 23.76 -12.80
C PRO A 59 -2.84 24.31 -12.98
N HIS A 60 -2.99 25.65 -13.13
CA HIS A 60 -4.30 26.31 -13.12
C HIS A 60 -5.29 25.72 -14.12
N ALA A 61 -4.85 25.44 -15.35
CA ALA A 61 -5.72 24.89 -16.39
C ALA A 61 -6.27 23.50 -16.01
N ILE A 62 -5.45 22.67 -15.38
CA ILE A 62 -5.84 21.33 -14.92
C ILE A 62 -6.72 21.43 -13.67
N ARG A 63 -6.37 22.32 -12.73
CA ARG A 63 -7.19 22.56 -11.53
C ARG A 63 -8.63 22.96 -11.91
N ALA A 64 -8.80 23.85 -12.89
CA ALA A 64 -10.12 24.24 -13.35
C ALA A 64 -10.95 23.05 -13.88
N LYS A 65 -10.32 22.10 -14.57
CA LYS A 65 -10.98 20.87 -15.04
C LYS A 65 -11.28 19.89 -13.91
N LEU A 66 -10.37 19.76 -12.92
CA LEU A 66 -10.62 18.92 -11.74
C LEU A 66 -11.78 19.43 -10.90
N VAL A 67 -11.94 20.76 -10.76
CA VAL A 67 -13.09 21.37 -10.07
C VAL A 67 -14.39 20.99 -10.76
N LEU A 68 -14.48 21.17 -12.07
CA LEU A 68 -15.69 20.80 -12.84
C LEU A 68 -15.99 19.29 -12.78
N ALA A 69 -14.96 18.45 -12.86
CA ALA A 69 -15.11 17.01 -12.73
C ALA A 69 -15.59 16.61 -11.33
N SER A 70 -15.06 17.23 -10.28
CA SER A 70 -15.47 16.99 -8.90
C SER A 70 -16.93 17.43 -8.68
N GLU A 71 -17.29 18.60 -9.17
CA GLU A 71 -18.67 19.10 -9.11
C GLU A 71 -19.64 18.13 -9.78
N SER A 72 -19.27 17.60 -10.94
CA SER A 72 -20.10 16.64 -11.68
C SER A 72 -20.21 15.27 -10.98
N ALA A 73 -19.14 14.81 -10.32
CA ALA A 73 -19.07 13.48 -9.73
C ALA A 73 -19.66 13.40 -8.31
N ILE A 74 -19.41 14.41 -7.47
CA ILE A 74 -19.73 14.38 -6.04
C ILE A 74 -20.37 15.68 -5.53
N LEU A 75 -20.58 16.67 -6.39
CA LEU A 75 -21.02 18.03 -6.11
C LEU A 75 -20.00 18.82 -5.27
N CYS A 76 -19.78 18.44 -4.01
CA CYS A 76 -18.71 18.97 -3.17
C CYS A 76 -18.27 17.91 -2.12
N PRO A 77 -17.00 17.88 -1.73
CA PRO A 77 -16.54 17.11 -0.57
C PRO A 77 -17.16 17.66 0.73
N SER A 78 -17.16 16.83 1.79
CA SER A 78 -17.65 17.22 3.11
C SER A 78 -16.98 18.50 3.61
N MET A 79 -17.74 19.58 3.76
CA MET A 79 -17.24 20.85 4.31
C MET A 79 -16.80 20.70 5.76
N VAL A 80 -17.58 19.96 6.58
CA VAL A 80 -17.23 19.70 7.98
C VAL A 80 -15.89 18.96 8.07
N GLY A 81 -15.67 17.97 7.21
CA GLY A 81 -14.40 17.24 7.15
C GLY A 81 -13.22 18.15 6.77
N GLN A 82 -13.39 19.03 5.81
CA GLN A 82 -12.36 19.98 5.38
C GLN A 82 -12.04 21.00 6.49
N MET A 83 -13.05 21.57 7.14
CA MET A 83 -12.86 22.50 8.25
C MET A 83 -12.15 21.83 9.43
N ALA A 84 -12.58 20.65 9.85
CA ALA A 84 -11.93 19.90 10.94
C ALA A 84 -10.46 19.59 10.65
N ILE A 85 -10.11 19.26 9.40
CA ILE A 85 -8.71 19.06 8.99
C ILE A 85 -7.95 20.39 8.99
N ALA A 86 -8.53 21.46 8.52
CA ALA A 86 -7.89 22.78 8.51
C ALA A 86 -7.58 23.26 9.93
N ASP A 87 -8.55 23.15 10.85
CA ASP A 87 -8.37 23.50 12.26
C ASP A 87 -7.29 22.62 12.91
N TYR A 88 -7.32 21.31 12.65
CA TYR A 88 -6.29 20.39 13.14
C TYR A 88 -4.89 20.74 12.65
N LEU A 89 -4.73 21.07 11.39
CA LEU A 89 -3.44 21.46 10.81
C LEU A 89 -2.95 22.82 11.32
N GLY A 90 -3.87 23.73 11.68
CA GLY A 90 -3.55 25.06 12.20
C GLY A 90 -3.22 25.07 13.68
N ASP A 91 -3.92 24.29 14.48
CA ASP A 91 -3.95 24.41 15.93
C ASP A 91 -3.13 23.32 16.68
N TYR A 92 -2.76 22.22 15.98
CA TYR A 92 -2.09 21.09 16.60
C TYR A 92 -0.75 20.74 15.95
N ASP A 93 0.15 20.11 16.70
CA ASP A 93 1.41 19.56 16.20
C ASP A 93 1.14 18.28 15.37
N TRP A 94 0.50 18.47 14.23
CA TRP A 94 0.19 17.38 13.30
C TRP A 94 1.44 16.66 12.78
N TYR A 95 2.55 17.38 12.62
CA TYR A 95 3.79 16.77 12.12
C TYR A 95 4.47 15.92 13.19
N GLY A 96 4.41 16.33 14.46
CA GLY A 96 4.81 15.48 15.59
C GLY A 96 3.97 14.21 15.67
N GLN A 97 2.67 14.29 15.39
CA GLN A 97 1.80 13.11 15.29
C GLN A 97 2.21 12.19 14.12
N VAL A 98 2.56 12.73 12.96
CA VAL A 98 3.07 11.94 11.83
C VAL A 98 4.38 11.23 12.20
N LYS A 99 5.29 11.88 12.94
CA LYS A 99 6.52 11.25 13.45
C LYS A 99 6.20 10.07 14.39
N SER A 100 5.20 10.21 15.25
CA SER A 100 4.74 9.11 16.11
C SER A 100 4.20 7.93 15.29
N PHE A 101 3.44 8.19 14.23
CA PHE A 101 2.97 7.16 13.32
C PHE A 101 4.12 6.45 12.61
N ARG A 102 5.13 7.20 12.16
CA ARG A 102 6.32 6.62 11.51
C ARG A 102 7.02 5.62 12.43
N ALA A 103 7.25 5.99 13.69
CA ALA A 103 7.87 5.12 14.69
C ALA A 103 7.04 3.84 14.92
N MET A 104 5.73 3.98 15.10
CA MET A 104 4.81 2.86 15.30
C MET A 104 4.79 1.91 14.08
N TYR A 105 4.76 2.46 12.85
CA TYR A 105 4.76 1.62 11.65
C TYR A 105 6.12 0.97 11.39
N ALA A 106 7.23 1.62 11.76
CA ALA A 106 8.56 1.01 11.70
C ALA A 106 8.65 -0.23 12.60
N GLU A 107 8.15 -0.15 13.83
CA GLU A 107 8.08 -1.28 14.77
C GLU A 107 7.24 -2.43 14.22
N ARG A 108 6.07 -2.13 13.67
CA ARG A 108 5.18 -3.13 13.05
C ARG A 108 5.78 -3.77 11.80
N CYS A 109 6.44 -2.96 10.97
CA CYS A 109 7.18 -3.45 9.80
C CYS A 109 8.29 -4.41 10.23
N LYS A 110 9.08 -4.03 11.23
CA LYS A 110 10.12 -4.91 11.79
C LYS A 110 9.54 -6.23 12.26
N ALA A 111 8.44 -6.21 13.03
CA ALA A 111 7.77 -7.43 13.48
C ALA A 111 7.28 -8.31 12.32
N MET A 112 6.80 -7.71 11.23
CA MET A 112 6.43 -8.43 10.01
C MET A 112 7.64 -9.11 9.37
N LEU A 113 8.72 -8.37 9.16
CA LEU A 113 9.93 -8.89 8.50
C LEU A 113 10.62 -9.97 9.33
N ASP A 114 10.76 -9.77 10.64
CA ASP A 114 11.31 -10.77 11.56
C ASP A 114 10.46 -12.06 11.55
N SER A 115 9.15 -11.93 11.51
CA SER A 115 8.23 -13.09 11.49
C SER A 115 8.27 -13.83 10.15
N LEU A 116 8.41 -13.12 9.03
CA LEU A 116 8.60 -13.74 7.71
C LEU A 116 9.91 -14.52 7.67
N ALA A 117 11.00 -13.95 8.20
CA ALA A 117 12.28 -14.62 8.26
C ALA A 117 12.25 -15.89 9.14
N GLU A 118 11.48 -15.87 10.24
CA GLU A 118 11.37 -17.00 11.15
C GLU A 118 10.44 -18.11 10.64
N TYR A 119 9.26 -17.74 10.10
CA TYR A 119 8.22 -18.74 9.79
C TYR A 119 8.08 -19.06 8.31
N MET A 120 8.61 -18.22 7.42
CA MET A 120 8.45 -18.37 5.96
C MET A 120 9.79 -18.16 5.22
N PRO A 121 10.89 -18.83 5.63
CA PRO A 121 12.23 -18.58 5.08
C PRO A 121 12.38 -18.92 3.60
N ASP A 122 11.51 -19.77 3.06
CA ASP A 122 11.49 -20.15 1.63
C ASP A 122 10.83 -19.09 0.74
N CYS A 123 10.16 -18.09 1.34
CA CYS A 123 9.56 -16.97 0.61
C CYS A 123 10.56 -15.83 0.42
N ARG A 124 10.32 -15.00 -0.59
CA ARG A 124 11.04 -13.73 -0.76
C ARG A 124 10.09 -12.57 -0.45
N TRP A 125 10.62 -11.46 0.02
CA TRP A 125 9.80 -10.27 0.29
C TRP A 125 10.57 -8.97 0.09
N THR A 126 9.81 -7.88 -0.12
CA THR A 126 10.37 -6.53 -0.13
C THR A 126 10.63 -6.07 1.31
N VAL A 127 11.67 -5.25 1.49
CA VAL A 127 11.96 -4.57 2.75
C VAL A 127 11.51 -3.11 2.61
N PRO A 128 10.32 -2.74 3.14
CA PRO A 128 9.82 -1.39 3.00
C PRO A 128 10.58 -0.41 3.89
N GLU A 129 10.86 0.79 3.37
CA GLU A 129 11.38 1.92 4.13
C GLU A 129 10.28 2.87 4.60
N GLY A 130 9.02 2.53 4.37
CA GLY A 130 7.83 3.30 4.74
C GLY A 130 6.53 2.64 4.31
N GLY A 131 5.42 3.32 4.56
CA GLY A 131 4.10 2.85 4.15
C GLY A 131 3.52 1.76 5.08
N PHE A 132 2.71 0.86 4.50
CA PHE A 132 1.85 -0.07 5.25
C PHE A 132 1.98 -1.52 4.85
N TYR A 133 2.78 -1.83 3.83
CA TYR A 133 2.73 -3.13 3.15
C TYR A 133 4.12 -3.67 2.86
N THR A 134 4.22 -4.99 2.90
CA THR A 134 5.30 -5.74 2.26
C THR A 134 4.74 -6.62 1.16
N TRP A 135 5.51 -6.83 0.11
CA TRP A 135 5.19 -7.68 -1.02
C TRP A 135 5.94 -8.99 -0.86
N VAL A 136 5.22 -10.09 -0.83
CA VAL A 136 5.78 -11.43 -0.60
C VAL A 136 5.61 -12.25 -1.87
N THR A 137 6.69 -12.92 -2.26
CA THR A 137 6.72 -13.93 -3.34
C THR A 137 6.80 -15.31 -2.70
N LEU A 138 5.86 -16.16 -3.03
CA LEU A 138 5.79 -17.55 -2.59
C LEU A 138 6.82 -18.43 -3.35
N PRO A 139 7.18 -19.60 -2.84
CA PRO A 139 7.85 -20.63 -3.60
C PRO A 139 7.10 -21.03 -4.87
N ASP A 140 7.84 -21.55 -5.85
CA ASP A 140 7.30 -21.98 -7.13
C ASP A 140 6.15 -23.00 -6.96
N GLY A 141 5.16 -22.91 -7.84
CA GLY A 141 4.00 -23.80 -7.85
C GLY A 141 2.87 -23.41 -6.91
N LEU A 142 3.05 -22.42 -6.04
CA LEU A 142 2.00 -21.96 -5.13
C LEU A 142 1.18 -20.83 -5.75
N ASP A 143 -0.14 -20.86 -5.49
CA ASP A 143 -1.09 -19.83 -5.95
C ASP A 143 -1.73 -19.12 -4.74
N ALA A 144 -1.33 -17.85 -4.53
CA ALA A 144 -1.84 -17.03 -3.43
C ALA A 144 -3.35 -16.80 -3.52
N LYS A 145 -3.92 -16.74 -4.73
CA LYS A 145 -5.37 -16.58 -4.92
C LYS A 145 -6.12 -17.84 -4.53
N ALA A 146 -5.64 -19.00 -4.94
CA ALA A 146 -6.23 -20.30 -4.59
C ALA A 146 -6.11 -20.62 -3.10
N MET A 147 -5.02 -20.18 -2.44
CA MET A 147 -4.77 -20.37 -1.01
C MET A 147 -5.62 -19.46 -0.11
N LEU A 148 -6.08 -18.28 -0.61
CA LEU A 148 -6.75 -17.25 0.20
C LEU A 148 -7.92 -17.79 1.05
N PRO A 149 -8.83 -18.65 0.56
CA PRO A 149 -9.91 -19.19 1.40
C PRO A 149 -9.41 -19.98 2.61
N ARG A 150 -8.28 -20.69 2.48
CA ARG A 150 -7.64 -21.43 3.58
C ARG A 150 -7.00 -20.49 4.59
N ALA A 151 -6.32 -19.45 4.11
CA ALA A 151 -5.76 -18.42 4.98
C ALA A 151 -6.85 -17.70 5.79
N VAL A 152 -7.98 -17.36 5.17
CA VAL A 152 -9.13 -16.75 5.87
C VAL A 152 -9.71 -17.70 6.94
N ARG A 153 -9.80 -18.99 6.69
CA ARG A 153 -10.19 -19.98 7.72
C ARG A 153 -9.19 -20.02 8.87
N ALA A 154 -7.89 -19.83 8.59
CA ALA A 154 -6.84 -19.67 9.59
C ALA A 154 -6.81 -18.27 10.24
N ARG A 155 -7.81 -17.42 9.95
CA ARG A 155 -7.96 -16.04 10.45
C ARG A 155 -6.80 -15.12 10.05
N VAL A 156 -6.29 -15.31 8.83
CA VAL A 156 -5.34 -14.41 8.18
C VAL A 156 -5.89 -14.02 6.82
N ALA A 157 -5.82 -12.73 6.50
CA ALA A 157 -6.21 -12.22 5.19
C ALA A 157 -5.04 -11.44 4.56
N TYR A 158 -4.91 -11.56 3.26
CA TYR A 158 -3.97 -10.81 2.43
C TYR A 158 -4.64 -10.44 1.11
N VAL A 159 -3.97 -9.63 0.31
CA VAL A 159 -4.41 -9.36 -1.06
C VAL A 159 -3.52 -10.16 -2.01
N ALA A 160 -4.13 -11.05 -2.79
CA ALA A 160 -3.40 -11.84 -3.78
C ALA A 160 -2.81 -10.94 -4.88
N GLY A 161 -1.63 -11.31 -5.36
CA GLY A 161 -0.88 -10.51 -6.33
C GLY A 161 -1.65 -10.26 -7.63
N THR A 162 -2.47 -11.20 -8.07
CA THR A 162 -3.33 -11.06 -9.26
C THR A 162 -4.20 -9.80 -9.28
N ALA A 163 -4.49 -9.21 -8.11
CA ALA A 163 -5.24 -7.96 -8.03
C ALA A 163 -4.43 -6.72 -8.47
N PHE A 164 -3.12 -6.86 -8.70
CA PHE A 164 -2.20 -5.77 -9.03
C PHE A 164 -1.61 -5.86 -10.43
N TYR A 165 -1.85 -6.96 -11.13
CA TYR A 165 -1.38 -7.19 -12.48
C TYR A 165 -2.55 -7.06 -13.47
N TYR A 166 -2.34 -6.29 -14.54
CA TYR A 166 -3.38 -6.03 -15.57
C TYR A 166 -3.69 -7.27 -16.42
N ASP A 167 -2.73 -8.20 -16.50
CA ASP A 167 -2.79 -9.41 -17.31
C ASP A 167 -3.12 -10.69 -16.51
N GLY A 168 -3.44 -10.53 -15.23
CA GLY A 168 -3.78 -11.64 -14.33
C GLY A 168 -2.59 -12.45 -13.84
N GLN A 169 -1.35 -12.03 -14.10
CA GLN A 169 -0.15 -12.60 -13.50
C GLN A 169 -0.09 -12.33 -11.98
N GLY A 170 0.98 -12.78 -11.32
CA GLY A 170 1.20 -12.55 -9.89
C GLY A 170 0.49 -13.55 -8.99
N ASN A 171 0.22 -14.75 -9.48
CA ASN A 171 -0.39 -15.84 -8.70
C ASN A 171 0.48 -16.24 -7.51
N ASP A 172 1.80 -16.20 -7.67
CA ASP A 172 2.80 -16.50 -6.65
C ASP A 172 3.07 -15.33 -5.68
N HIS A 173 2.29 -14.25 -5.76
CA HIS A 173 2.52 -13.06 -4.96
C HIS A 173 1.36 -12.75 -4.03
N MET A 174 1.68 -12.13 -2.89
CA MET A 174 0.69 -11.54 -1.99
C MET A 174 1.20 -10.25 -1.34
N ARG A 175 0.27 -9.34 -1.06
CA ARG A 175 0.53 -8.13 -0.28
C ARG A 175 0.07 -8.33 1.16
N LEU A 176 1.01 -8.25 2.10
CA LEU A 176 0.72 -8.26 3.53
C LEU A 176 0.69 -6.84 4.10
N SER A 177 -0.22 -6.59 5.03
CA SER A 177 -0.38 -5.30 5.71
C SER A 177 0.03 -5.40 7.16
N PHE A 178 0.85 -4.43 7.60
CA PHE A 178 1.24 -4.26 9.01
C PHE A 178 0.63 -3.00 9.65
N CYS A 179 -0.28 -2.30 8.96
CA CYS A 179 -0.75 -0.98 9.41
C CYS A 179 -1.65 -1.01 10.65
N TYR A 180 -2.40 -2.10 10.88
CA TYR A 180 -3.41 -2.15 11.95
C TYR A 180 -3.02 -3.04 13.15
N PRO A 181 -2.52 -4.29 12.96
CA PRO A 181 -2.28 -5.21 14.07
C PRO A 181 -1.10 -4.76 14.94
N THR A 182 -1.09 -5.18 16.23
CA THR A 182 0.09 -5.05 17.09
C THR A 182 1.21 -6.01 16.63
N PRO A 183 2.47 -5.79 17.04
CA PRO A 183 3.58 -6.68 16.71
C PRO A 183 3.31 -8.16 17.03
N GLU A 184 2.68 -8.46 18.18
CA GLU A 184 2.35 -9.82 18.59
C GLU A 184 1.31 -10.46 17.67
N ARG A 185 0.31 -9.68 17.26
CA ARG A 185 -0.72 -10.14 16.31
C ARG A 185 -0.17 -10.34 14.90
N ILE A 186 0.81 -9.53 14.50
CA ILE A 186 1.53 -9.70 13.23
C ILE A 186 2.28 -11.02 13.27
N ARG A 187 3.07 -11.26 14.31
CA ARG A 187 3.81 -12.51 14.49
C ARG A 187 2.89 -13.74 14.43
N GLU A 188 1.79 -13.72 15.18
CA GLU A 188 0.82 -14.81 15.17
C GLU A 188 0.15 -14.98 13.80
N GLY A 189 -0.16 -13.88 13.12
CA GLY A 189 -0.72 -13.90 11.77
C GLY A 189 0.23 -14.58 10.77
N VAL A 190 1.50 -14.21 10.78
CA VAL A 190 2.51 -14.81 9.89
C VAL A 190 2.73 -16.29 10.23
N ARG A 191 2.76 -16.66 11.51
CA ARG A 191 2.84 -18.07 11.94
C ARG A 191 1.65 -18.89 11.42
N ARG A 192 0.42 -18.37 11.47
CA ARG A 192 -0.76 -19.05 10.88
C ARG A 192 -0.67 -19.15 9.37
N LEU A 193 -0.22 -18.07 8.72
CA LEU A 193 -0.04 -18.06 7.28
C LEU A 193 0.99 -19.11 6.84
N SER A 194 2.09 -19.25 7.56
CA SER A 194 3.12 -20.26 7.26
C SER A 194 2.58 -21.68 7.31
N THR A 195 1.68 -21.98 8.24
CA THR A 195 1.00 -23.30 8.29
C THR A 195 0.20 -23.57 7.01
N VAL A 196 -0.48 -22.55 6.48
CA VAL A 196 -1.24 -22.69 5.22
C VAL A 196 -0.30 -22.86 4.03
N VAL A 197 0.77 -22.06 3.97
CA VAL A 197 1.78 -22.13 2.90
C VAL A 197 2.46 -23.50 2.88
N ASN A 198 2.88 -24.02 4.04
CA ASN A 198 3.53 -25.32 4.15
C ASN A 198 2.58 -26.47 3.73
N ALA A 199 1.32 -26.43 4.18
CA ALA A 199 0.33 -27.42 3.76
C ALA A 199 0.07 -27.40 2.25
N GLU A 200 0.13 -26.22 1.62
CA GLU A 200 0.00 -26.11 0.16
C GLU A 200 1.24 -26.64 -0.55
N LYS A 201 2.43 -26.34 -0.03
CA LYS A 201 3.70 -26.87 -0.54
C LYS A 201 3.70 -28.39 -0.50
N ASP A 202 3.28 -29.00 0.61
CA ASP A 202 3.15 -30.45 0.74
C ASP A 202 2.21 -31.07 -0.33
N ILE A 203 1.12 -30.39 -0.65
CA ILE A 203 0.19 -30.82 -1.71
C ILE A 203 0.86 -30.74 -3.08
N VAL A 204 1.55 -29.64 -3.38
CA VAL A 204 2.26 -29.47 -4.66
C VAL A 204 3.37 -30.51 -4.80
N ASP A 205 4.12 -30.78 -3.72
CA ASP A 205 5.20 -31.79 -3.72
C ASP A 205 4.65 -33.22 -3.91
N MET A 206 3.46 -33.53 -3.37
CA MET A 206 2.84 -34.87 -3.52
C MET A 206 2.21 -35.12 -4.89
N PHE A 207 1.57 -34.10 -5.47
CA PHE A 207 0.73 -34.24 -6.67
C PHE A 207 1.29 -33.57 -7.92
N GLY A 208 2.42 -32.85 -7.80
CA GLY A 208 2.96 -31.99 -8.84
C GLY A 208 2.13 -30.70 -9.01
N THR A 209 2.69 -29.74 -9.71
CA THR A 209 1.90 -28.59 -10.22
C THR A 209 0.97 -29.16 -11.28
N GLY A 210 -0.32 -29.30 -10.97
CA GLY A 210 -1.31 -29.68 -11.97
C GLY A 210 -1.13 -28.75 -13.17
N ASP A 211 -0.76 -29.30 -14.32
CA ASP A 211 -0.60 -28.57 -15.58
C ASP A 211 -1.82 -27.67 -15.78
N ASN A 212 -1.62 -26.38 -15.66
CA ASN A 212 -2.66 -25.41 -15.98
C ASN A 212 -2.65 -25.22 -17.51
N PRO A 213 -3.65 -25.71 -18.26
CA PRO A 213 -3.63 -25.70 -19.73
C PRO A 213 -3.73 -24.30 -20.38
N SER A 214 -3.66 -23.21 -19.60
CA SER A 214 -3.87 -21.83 -20.07
C SER A 214 -2.59 -21.04 -20.33
N SER A 215 -1.42 -21.70 -20.45
CA SER A 215 -0.14 -21.04 -20.82
C SER A 215 0.34 -21.45 -22.22
N ARG A 216 -0.58 -21.49 -23.21
CA ARG A 216 -0.19 -21.52 -24.62
C ARG A 216 -0.88 -20.42 -25.41
#